data_1b9ca429bfdf9686dc99c4ffcda94a43
#
_entry.id   1b9ca429bfdf9686dc99c4ffcda94a43
#
_cell.length_a   1.000
_cell.length_b   1.000
_cell.length_c   1.000
_cell.angle_alpha   90.00
_cell.angle_beta   90.00
_cell.angle_gamma   90.00
#
_symmetry.space_group_name_H-M   'P 1'
#
loop_
_entity.id
_entity.type
_entity.pdbx_description
1 polymer ?
#
loop_
_entity_poly.entity_id
_entity_poly.type
_entity_poly.pdbx_seq_one_letter_code
_entity_poly.pdbx_strand_id
1 'polypeptide(L)'
;NAAELLEEITPVINELVEPKDQARVVMKELRKVVRNYFKQSIENNANIISPSLHHLLRASDIEVDVKCTDWKDAIRKSAKQLVEQGYIEDRYVDAMIESVNEYGPYIVLSPGFAMPHAKVEEGSIRLGMHLIRLKNPVPFGVEELDPIEFVCCLSAIDHRSYLKAFFNIVNML
;
A
#
# COMPACT_ATOMS: atom_id res chain seq x y z
N ASN A 1 2.35 -4.59 -11.28
CA ASN A 1 2.59 -5.11 -9.93
C ASN A 1 1.28 -5.66 -9.34
N ALA A 2 1.31 -6.17 -8.09
CA ALA A 2 0.12 -6.75 -7.45
C ALA A 2 -1.01 -5.73 -7.30
N ALA A 3 -0.69 -4.49 -6.97
CA ALA A 3 -1.66 -3.42 -6.81
C ALA A 3 -2.31 -3.04 -8.15
N GLU A 4 -1.53 -2.89 -9.22
CA GLU A 4 -2.04 -2.63 -10.57
C GLU A 4 -2.98 -3.74 -11.04
N LEU A 5 -2.58 -5.01 -10.83
CA LEU A 5 -3.43 -6.14 -11.19
C LEU A 5 -4.76 -6.12 -10.41
N LEU A 6 -4.73 -5.81 -9.12
CA LEU A 6 -5.93 -5.69 -8.31
C LEU A 6 -6.78 -4.48 -8.73
N GLU A 7 -6.17 -3.35 -9.08
CA GLU A 7 -6.87 -2.19 -9.63
C GLU A 7 -7.60 -2.52 -10.93
N GLU A 8 -6.94 -3.23 -11.85
CA GLU A 8 -7.56 -3.65 -13.11
C GLU A 8 -8.70 -4.65 -12.94
N ILE A 9 -8.57 -5.59 -12.00
CA ILE A 9 -9.54 -6.67 -11.80
C ILE A 9 -10.71 -6.24 -10.92
N THR A 10 -10.51 -5.34 -9.96
CA THR A 10 -11.55 -4.93 -9.01
C THR A 10 -12.82 -4.40 -9.69
N PRO A 11 -12.76 -3.49 -10.69
CA PRO A 11 -13.96 -3.03 -11.39
C PRO A 11 -14.70 -4.17 -12.08
N VAL A 12 -13.95 -5.08 -12.72
CA VAL A 12 -14.52 -6.24 -13.44
C VAL A 12 -15.25 -7.17 -12.46
N ILE A 13 -14.67 -7.47 -11.31
CA ILE A 13 -15.31 -8.30 -10.29
C ILE A 13 -16.59 -7.62 -9.74
N ASN A 14 -16.52 -6.31 -9.47
CA ASN A 14 -17.66 -5.55 -8.96
C ASN A 14 -18.80 -5.44 -9.97
N GLU A 15 -18.51 -5.49 -11.27
CA GLU A 15 -19.50 -5.49 -12.34
C GLU A 15 -20.13 -6.87 -12.56
N LEU A 16 -19.32 -7.93 -12.52
CA LEU A 16 -19.73 -9.29 -12.91
C LEU A 16 -20.30 -10.12 -11.75
N VAL A 17 -20.01 -9.76 -10.50
CA VAL A 17 -20.40 -10.57 -9.32
C VAL A 17 -21.52 -9.90 -8.54
N GLU A 18 -22.69 -10.51 -8.58
CA GLU A 18 -23.87 -10.16 -7.78
C GLU A 18 -24.27 -11.37 -6.90
N PRO A 19 -24.68 -11.17 -5.63
CA PRO A 19 -24.75 -9.91 -4.89
C PRO A 19 -23.37 -9.40 -4.43
N LYS A 20 -23.27 -8.12 -4.10
CA LYS A 20 -21.99 -7.45 -3.73
C LYS A 20 -21.20 -8.12 -2.61
N ASP A 21 -21.86 -8.87 -1.73
CA ASP A 21 -21.18 -9.63 -0.68
C ASP A 21 -20.33 -10.77 -1.25
N GLN A 22 -20.73 -11.39 -2.37
CA GLN A 22 -19.92 -12.38 -3.07
C GLN A 22 -18.71 -11.74 -3.74
N ALA A 23 -18.85 -10.53 -4.29
CA ALA A 23 -17.72 -9.79 -4.84
C ALA A 23 -16.61 -9.56 -3.79
N ARG A 24 -16.98 -9.24 -2.55
CA ARG A 24 -16.03 -9.10 -1.43
C ARG A 24 -15.29 -10.40 -1.12
N VAL A 25 -15.99 -11.54 -1.13
CA VAL A 25 -15.38 -12.85 -0.91
C VAL A 25 -14.41 -13.19 -2.05
N VAL A 26 -14.82 -12.98 -3.30
CA VAL A 26 -13.97 -13.21 -4.48
C VAL A 26 -12.72 -12.32 -4.42
N MET A 27 -12.86 -11.04 -4.08
CA MET A 27 -11.74 -10.13 -3.94
C MET A 27 -10.78 -10.51 -2.81
N LYS A 28 -11.30 -11.03 -1.71
CA LYS A 28 -10.48 -11.54 -0.59
C LYS A 28 -9.62 -12.73 -1.04
N GLU A 29 -10.20 -13.71 -1.71
CA GLU A 29 -9.46 -14.88 -2.19
C GLU A 29 -8.48 -14.49 -3.32
N LEU A 30 -8.87 -13.58 -4.22
CA LEU A 30 -7.99 -13.07 -5.26
C LEU A 30 -6.76 -12.36 -4.68
N ARG A 31 -6.92 -11.53 -3.65
CA ARG A 31 -5.79 -10.89 -2.95
C ARG A 31 -4.80 -11.89 -2.39
N LYS A 32 -5.28 -13.02 -1.83
CA LYS A 32 -4.40 -14.10 -1.33
C LYS A 32 -3.63 -14.75 -2.49
N VAL A 33 -4.30 -15.06 -3.59
CA VAL A 33 -3.65 -15.66 -4.78
C VAL A 33 -2.61 -14.72 -5.35
N VAL A 34 -2.95 -13.45 -5.54
CA VAL A 34 -2.03 -12.42 -6.06
C VAL A 34 -0.82 -12.28 -5.12
N ARG A 35 -1.04 -12.19 -3.81
CA ARG A 35 0.05 -12.12 -2.81
C ARG A 35 0.99 -13.32 -2.92
N ASN A 36 0.44 -14.53 -2.95
CA ASN A 36 1.24 -15.76 -3.03
C ASN A 36 2.03 -15.85 -4.34
N TYR A 37 1.41 -15.48 -5.46
CA TYR A 37 2.06 -15.46 -6.78
C TYR A 37 3.26 -14.51 -6.79
N PHE A 38 3.07 -13.29 -6.28
CA PHE A 38 4.15 -12.30 -6.22
C PHE A 38 5.25 -12.74 -5.23
N LYS A 39 4.90 -13.31 -4.07
CA LYS A 39 5.87 -13.89 -3.14
C LYS A 39 6.75 -14.93 -3.83
N GLN A 40 6.15 -15.93 -4.49
CA GLN A 40 6.88 -16.96 -5.22
C GLN A 40 7.71 -16.38 -6.38
N SER A 41 7.17 -15.41 -7.11
CA SER A 41 7.86 -14.76 -8.23
C SER A 41 9.15 -14.05 -7.79
N ILE A 42 9.21 -13.54 -6.58
CA ILE A 42 10.39 -12.86 -6.04
C ILE A 42 11.37 -13.84 -5.43
N GLU A 43 10.91 -14.84 -4.70
CA GLU A 43 11.76 -15.92 -4.21
C GLU A 43 12.52 -16.59 -5.37
N ASN A 44 11.88 -16.74 -6.54
CA ASN A 44 12.47 -17.30 -7.74
C ASN A 44 13.36 -16.33 -8.52
N ASN A 45 13.26 -15.02 -8.31
CA ASN A 45 14.04 -13.98 -8.98
C ASN A 45 15.05 -13.31 -8.03
N ALA A 46 15.91 -14.10 -7.40
CA ALA A 46 16.95 -13.63 -6.47
C ALA A 46 17.93 -12.58 -7.04
N ASN A 47 17.85 -12.28 -8.34
CA ASN A 47 18.68 -11.31 -9.06
C ASN A 47 18.01 -9.93 -9.26
N ILE A 48 16.94 -9.61 -8.57
CA ILE A 48 16.34 -8.28 -8.68
C ILE A 48 17.30 -7.27 -8.01
N ILE A 49 17.88 -6.42 -8.82
CA ILE A 49 18.65 -5.25 -8.36
C ILE A 49 17.63 -4.24 -7.82
N SER A 50 17.35 -4.34 -6.54
CA SER A 50 16.42 -3.45 -5.84
C SER A 50 17.08 -3.02 -4.51
N PRO A 51 16.95 -1.76 -4.09
CA PRO A 51 17.46 -1.33 -2.82
C PRO A 51 16.81 -2.13 -1.68
N SER A 52 17.62 -2.47 -0.68
CA SER A 52 17.12 -3.13 0.53
C SER A 52 16.28 -2.17 1.38
N LEU A 53 15.46 -2.71 2.27
CA LEU A 53 14.57 -1.93 3.13
C LEU A 53 15.30 -0.80 3.87
N HIS A 54 16.48 -1.06 4.43
CA HIS A 54 17.24 -0.05 5.18
C HIS A 54 17.78 1.12 4.33
N HIS A 55 17.78 1.00 3.00
CA HIS A 55 18.08 2.11 2.10
C HIS A 55 16.86 2.98 1.80
N LEU A 56 15.65 2.39 1.85
CA LEU A 56 14.40 3.08 1.54
C LEU A 56 13.67 3.58 2.79
N LEU A 57 13.94 2.99 3.95
CA LEU A 57 13.30 3.33 5.22
C LEU A 57 14.37 3.45 6.30
N ARG A 58 14.79 4.66 6.60
CA ARG A 58 15.71 5.00 7.66
C ARG A 58 14.95 5.32 8.95
N ALA A 59 15.65 5.42 10.08
CA ALA A 59 15.02 5.85 11.33
C ALA A 59 14.34 7.23 11.23
N SER A 60 14.89 8.13 10.40
CA SER A 60 14.32 9.46 10.10
C SER A 60 13.03 9.41 9.28
N ASP A 61 12.75 8.27 8.63
CA ASP A 61 11.58 8.06 7.78
C ASP A 61 10.49 7.29 8.54
N ILE A 62 10.62 7.20 9.87
CA ILE A 62 9.67 6.52 10.77
C ILE A 62 9.18 7.52 11.80
N GLU A 63 7.87 7.70 11.87
CA GLU A 63 7.20 8.54 12.88
C GLU A 63 6.29 7.68 13.75
N VAL A 64 6.33 7.88 15.07
CA VAL A 64 5.51 7.12 16.04
C VAL A 64 4.52 8.02 16.76
N ASP A 65 3.50 7.40 17.34
CA ASP A 65 2.45 8.08 18.12
C ASP A 65 1.66 9.13 17.32
N VAL A 66 1.53 8.92 16.00
CA VAL A 66 0.79 9.81 15.12
C VAL A 66 -0.71 9.68 15.38
N LYS A 67 -1.35 10.79 15.69
CA LYS A 67 -2.82 10.84 15.88
C LYS A 67 -3.49 10.99 14.52
N CYS A 68 -4.42 10.10 14.20
CA CYS A 68 -5.23 10.17 12.99
C CYS A 68 -6.71 10.04 13.34
N THR A 69 -7.56 10.75 12.60
CA THR A 69 -9.01 10.73 12.78
C THR A 69 -9.67 9.57 12.03
N ASP A 70 -9.16 9.24 10.86
CA ASP A 70 -9.65 8.21 9.96
C ASP A 70 -8.55 7.73 9.01
N TRP A 71 -8.88 6.78 8.13
CA TRP A 71 -7.95 6.22 7.17
C TRP A 71 -7.42 7.23 6.13
N LYS A 72 -8.23 8.26 5.76
CA LYS A 72 -7.80 9.31 4.82
C LYS A 72 -6.76 10.21 5.47
N ASP A 73 -6.97 10.57 6.73
CA ASP A 73 -6.01 11.33 7.52
C ASP A 73 -4.71 10.54 7.73
N ALA A 74 -4.82 9.22 7.95
CA ALA A 74 -3.65 8.35 8.05
C ALA A 74 -2.85 8.29 6.74
N ILE A 75 -3.51 8.21 5.57
CA ILE A 75 -2.82 8.29 4.27
C ILE A 75 -2.13 9.65 4.12
N ARG A 76 -2.81 10.77 4.37
CA ARG A 76 -2.21 12.11 4.25
C ARG A 76 -0.98 12.28 5.14
N LYS A 77 -1.07 11.84 6.39
CA LYS A 77 0.04 11.95 7.35
C LYS A 77 1.21 11.03 6.98
N SER A 78 0.94 9.82 6.51
CA SER A 78 2.00 8.93 6.03
C SER A 78 2.72 9.48 4.78
N ALA A 79 2.05 10.28 3.96
CA ALA A 79 2.61 10.89 2.76
C ALA A 79 3.33 12.23 3.02
N LYS A 80 3.03 12.91 4.13
CA LYS A 80 3.47 14.28 4.42
C LYS A 80 4.96 14.49 4.22
N GLN A 81 5.80 13.65 4.83
CA GLN A 81 7.24 13.76 4.73
C GLN A 81 7.74 13.58 3.30
N LEU A 82 7.12 12.67 2.52
CA LEU A 82 7.49 12.43 1.12
C LEU A 82 7.14 13.64 0.23
N VAL A 83 6.04 14.34 0.51
CA VAL A 83 5.69 15.60 -0.16
C VAL A 83 6.71 16.68 0.20
N GLU A 84 6.96 16.91 1.49
CA GLU A 84 7.89 17.94 1.98
C GLU A 84 9.32 17.75 1.45
N GLN A 85 9.74 16.52 1.25
CA GLN A 85 11.06 16.17 0.71
C GLN A 85 11.09 16.08 -0.83
N GLY A 86 9.96 16.31 -1.52
CA GLY A 86 9.85 16.27 -2.98
C GLY A 86 10.02 14.88 -3.59
N TYR A 87 9.58 13.83 -2.89
CA TYR A 87 9.49 12.46 -3.42
C TYR A 87 8.20 12.25 -4.21
N ILE A 88 7.14 12.94 -3.80
CA ILE A 88 5.82 12.91 -4.46
C ILE A 88 5.24 14.33 -4.54
N GLU A 89 4.35 14.55 -5.49
CA GLU A 89 3.52 15.74 -5.59
C GLU A 89 2.25 15.61 -4.72
N ASP A 90 1.62 16.74 -4.36
CA ASP A 90 0.37 16.73 -3.58
C ASP A 90 -0.73 15.90 -4.23
N ARG A 91 -0.86 15.96 -5.57
CA ARG A 91 -1.86 15.17 -6.33
C ARG A 91 -1.69 13.66 -6.17
N TYR A 92 -0.49 13.17 -5.82
CA TYR A 92 -0.25 11.75 -5.52
C TYR A 92 -1.01 11.30 -4.27
N VAL A 93 -1.13 12.20 -3.29
CA VAL A 93 -1.90 11.91 -2.06
C VAL A 93 -3.38 11.77 -2.36
N ASP A 94 -3.92 12.68 -3.19
CA ASP A 94 -5.32 12.62 -3.61
C ASP A 94 -5.58 11.36 -4.43
N ALA A 95 -4.69 11.00 -5.35
CA ALA A 95 -4.79 9.78 -6.16
C ALA A 95 -4.82 8.51 -5.28
N MET A 96 -4.00 8.43 -4.22
CA MET A 96 -4.06 7.29 -3.27
C MET A 96 -5.43 7.18 -2.60
N ILE A 97 -6.01 8.30 -2.18
CA ILE A 97 -7.32 8.33 -1.51
C ILE A 97 -8.44 7.97 -2.50
N GLU A 98 -8.39 8.53 -3.71
CA GLU A 98 -9.37 8.25 -4.77
C GLU A 98 -9.35 6.78 -5.18
N SER A 99 -8.16 6.18 -5.35
CA SER A 99 -8.02 4.76 -5.66
C SER A 99 -8.64 3.86 -4.58
N VAL A 100 -8.48 4.21 -3.30
CA VAL A 100 -9.13 3.46 -2.20
C VAL A 100 -10.65 3.63 -2.21
N ASN A 101 -11.16 4.84 -2.51
CA ASN A 101 -12.59 5.06 -2.64
C ASN A 101 -13.20 4.26 -3.80
N GLU A 102 -12.50 4.17 -4.93
CA GLU A 102 -12.97 3.52 -6.15
C GLU A 102 -12.83 1.99 -6.09
N TYR A 103 -11.64 1.49 -5.69
CA TYR A 103 -11.29 0.07 -5.76
C TYR A 103 -11.32 -0.65 -4.41
N GLY A 104 -11.72 0.06 -3.35
CA GLY A 104 -11.68 -0.46 -1.98
C GLY A 104 -10.27 -0.45 -1.38
N PRO A 105 -10.13 -0.88 -0.12
CA PRO A 105 -8.89 -0.77 0.66
C PRO A 105 -7.84 -1.83 0.30
N TYR A 106 -7.49 -1.95 -0.99
CA TYR A 106 -6.48 -2.88 -1.52
C TYR A 106 -5.08 -2.66 -0.94
N ILE A 107 -4.84 -1.48 -0.39
CA ILE A 107 -3.58 -1.09 0.25
C ILE A 107 -3.36 -1.77 1.61
N VAL A 108 -4.39 -2.40 2.18
CA VAL A 108 -4.27 -3.16 3.43
C VAL A 108 -3.71 -4.54 3.11
N LEU A 109 -2.49 -4.83 3.57
CA LEU A 109 -1.72 -6.00 3.14
C LEU A 109 -1.70 -7.13 4.17
N SER A 110 -1.76 -6.80 5.45
CA SER A 110 -1.77 -7.73 6.57
C SER A 110 -2.51 -7.12 7.77
N PRO A 111 -2.82 -7.90 8.81
CA PRO A 111 -3.44 -7.36 10.02
C PRO A 111 -2.64 -6.18 10.59
N GLY A 112 -3.32 -5.05 10.77
CA GLY A 112 -2.71 -3.85 11.34
C GLY A 112 -1.80 -3.05 10.42
N PHE A 113 -1.61 -3.44 9.14
CA PHE A 113 -0.67 -2.78 8.24
C PHE A 113 -1.28 -2.40 6.88
N ALA A 114 -1.09 -1.14 6.49
CA ALA A 114 -1.45 -0.61 5.19
C ALA A 114 -0.26 0.03 4.48
N MET A 115 -0.20 -0.09 3.15
CA MET A 115 0.82 0.54 2.31
C MET A 115 0.15 1.37 1.19
N PRO A 116 -0.21 2.63 1.47
CA PRO A 116 -0.71 3.55 0.47
C PRO A 116 0.30 3.79 -0.64
N HIS A 117 -0.17 3.71 -1.89
CA HIS A 117 0.58 4.01 -3.09
C HIS A 117 -0.38 4.34 -4.23
N ALA A 118 0.12 5.03 -5.25
CA ALA A 118 -0.60 5.33 -6.49
C ALA A 118 0.28 5.04 -7.70
N LYS A 119 -0.22 5.29 -8.90
CA LYS A 119 0.55 5.13 -10.14
C LYS A 119 1.65 6.18 -10.23
N VAL A 120 2.74 5.85 -10.96
CA VAL A 120 3.87 6.76 -11.14
C VAL A 120 3.43 8.09 -11.76
N GLU A 121 2.53 8.03 -12.74
CA GLU A 121 2.01 9.17 -13.48
C GLU A 121 1.19 10.13 -12.61
N GLU A 122 0.70 9.67 -11.47
CA GLU A 122 -0.07 10.47 -10.52
C GLU A 122 0.79 11.41 -9.66
N GLY A 123 2.10 11.45 -9.89
CA GLY A 123 2.98 12.41 -9.25
C GLY A 123 4.09 11.79 -8.40
N SER A 124 4.49 10.56 -8.66
CA SER A 124 5.72 9.99 -8.09
C SER A 124 6.95 10.59 -8.77
N ILE A 125 7.91 11.07 -7.99
CA ILE A 125 9.14 11.74 -8.47
C ILE A 125 10.37 10.90 -8.16
N ARG A 126 10.42 10.33 -6.96
CA ARG A 126 11.56 9.53 -6.47
C ARG A 126 11.09 8.34 -5.66
N LEU A 127 11.85 7.24 -5.73
CA LEU A 127 11.61 6.09 -4.89
C LEU A 127 11.86 6.42 -3.42
N GLY A 128 10.88 6.16 -2.56
CA GLY A 128 10.98 6.40 -1.13
C GLY A 128 9.84 5.78 -0.34
N MET A 129 10.03 5.67 0.95
CA MET A 129 9.06 5.17 1.91
C MET A 129 9.03 6.07 3.15
N HIS A 130 7.87 6.23 3.74
CA HIS A 130 7.68 6.84 5.04
C HIS A 130 6.67 6.04 5.84
N LEU A 131 7.09 5.56 7.03
CA LEU A 131 6.29 4.73 7.91
C LEU A 131 5.79 5.55 9.09
N ILE A 132 4.50 5.52 9.33
CA ILE A 132 3.92 6.05 10.58
C ILE A 132 3.30 4.93 11.41
N ARG A 133 3.50 4.99 12.73
CA ARG A 133 2.75 4.21 13.70
C ARG A 133 1.68 5.08 14.31
N LEU A 134 0.44 4.65 14.20
CA LEU A 134 -0.71 5.39 14.74
C LEU A 134 -0.75 5.25 16.26
N LYS A 135 -1.02 6.35 16.94
CA LYS A 135 -1.26 6.35 18.40
C LYS A 135 -2.52 5.55 18.77
N ASN A 136 -3.57 5.71 17.96
CA ASN A 136 -4.79 4.92 18.04
C ASN A 136 -5.03 4.31 16.66
N PRO A 137 -5.06 2.99 16.54
CA PRO A 137 -5.35 2.34 15.28
C PRO A 137 -6.71 2.76 14.71
N VAL A 138 -6.80 2.87 13.38
CA VAL A 138 -8.03 3.27 12.69
C VAL A 138 -8.48 2.19 11.69
N PRO A 139 -9.81 2.03 11.49
CA PRO A 139 -10.31 1.09 10.50
C PRO A 139 -10.11 1.62 9.07
N PHE A 140 -9.73 0.73 8.16
CA PHE A 140 -9.64 0.97 6.71
C PHE A 140 -10.77 0.28 5.94
N GLY A 141 -11.62 -0.50 6.63
CA GLY A 141 -12.78 -1.17 6.04
C GLY A 141 -12.49 -2.61 5.58
N VAL A 142 -11.46 -3.26 6.15
CA VAL A 142 -11.17 -4.68 5.95
C VAL A 142 -11.30 -5.41 7.28
N GLU A 143 -12.47 -5.93 7.58
CA GLU A 143 -12.87 -6.47 8.88
C GLU A 143 -11.83 -7.41 9.51
N GLU A 144 -11.23 -8.31 8.69
CA GLU A 144 -10.28 -9.29 9.18
C GLU A 144 -8.86 -8.74 9.39
N LEU A 145 -8.57 -7.56 8.86
CA LEU A 145 -7.25 -6.94 8.92
C LEU A 145 -7.23 -5.65 9.73
N ASP A 146 -8.40 -5.11 10.02
CA ASP A 146 -8.59 -3.91 10.84
C ASP A 146 -8.50 -4.24 12.35
N PRO A 147 -8.17 -3.25 13.20
CA PRO A 147 -7.78 -1.89 12.83
C PRO A 147 -6.31 -1.78 12.42
N ILE A 148 -5.98 -0.75 11.61
CA ILE A 148 -4.63 -0.51 11.12
C ILE A 148 -3.84 0.34 12.11
N GLU A 149 -2.66 -0.16 12.49
CA GLU A 149 -1.72 0.51 13.40
C GLU A 149 -0.53 1.12 12.63
N PHE A 150 -0.07 0.48 11.55
CA PHE A 150 1.08 0.91 10.77
C PHE A 150 0.67 1.29 9.36
N VAL A 151 1.08 2.47 8.91
CA VAL A 151 0.82 2.96 7.55
C VAL A 151 2.14 3.39 6.92
N CYS A 152 2.53 2.71 5.85
CA CYS A 152 3.77 2.97 5.12
C CYS A 152 3.46 3.53 3.73
N CYS A 153 3.58 4.82 3.54
CA CYS A 153 3.45 5.42 2.22
C CYS A 153 4.64 5.04 1.35
N LEU A 154 4.36 4.55 0.14
CA LEU A 154 5.33 4.19 -0.86
C LEU A 154 5.25 5.14 -2.05
N SER A 155 6.37 5.75 -2.42
CA SER A 155 6.59 6.39 -3.72
C SER A 155 7.47 5.48 -4.57
N ALA A 156 6.94 5.00 -5.70
CA ALA A 156 7.66 4.14 -6.63
C ALA A 156 7.81 4.84 -7.98
N ILE A 157 8.99 4.73 -8.60
CA ILE A 157 9.30 5.31 -9.91
C ILE A 157 9.21 4.29 -11.05
N ASP A 158 9.04 3.04 -10.70
CA ASP A 158 8.86 1.90 -11.61
C ASP A 158 8.19 0.73 -10.90
N HIS A 159 7.92 -0.36 -11.63
CA HIS A 159 7.22 -1.54 -11.12
C HIS A 159 8.10 -2.53 -10.36
N ARG A 160 9.40 -2.27 -10.16
CA ARG A 160 10.36 -3.26 -9.63
C ARG A 160 11.25 -2.75 -8.50
N SER A 161 11.64 -1.48 -8.51
CA SER A 161 12.67 -0.96 -7.62
C SER A 161 12.30 -1.00 -6.11
N TYR A 162 11.02 -1.11 -5.78
CA TYR A 162 10.56 -1.22 -4.38
C TYR A 162 10.30 -2.65 -3.92
N LEU A 163 10.26 -3.64 -4.83
CA LEU A 163 9.76 -4.99 -4.52
C LEU A 163 10.51 -5.66 -3.38
N LYS A 164 11.83 -5.55 -3.33
CA LYS A 164 12.64 -6.16 -2.27
C LYS A 164 12.32 -5.57 -0.90
N ALA A 165 12.20 -4.24 -0.81
CA ALA A 165 11.83 -3.56 0.43
C ALA A 165 10.41 -3.91 0.87
N PHE A 166 9.47 -3.92 -0.08
CA PHE A 166 8.09 -4.36 0.13
C PHE A 166 8.02 -5.77 0.74
N PHE A 167 8.79 -6.73 0.17
CA PHE A 167 8.81 -8.09 0.70
C PHE A 167 9.43 -8.19 2.08
N ASN A 168 10.48 -7.43 2.34
CA ASN A 168 11.07 -7.40 3.67
C ASN A 168 10.05 -6.93 4.71
N ILE A 169 9.25 -5.91 4.41
CA ILE A 169 8.19 -5.44 5.30
C ILE A 169 7.11 -6.52 5.49
N VAL A 170 6.60 -7.10 4.40
CA VAL A 170 5.53 -8.11 4.47
C VAL A 170 5.98 -9.38 5.21
N ASN A 171 7.25 -9.75 5.14
CA ASN A 171 7.79 -10.90 5.87
C ASN A 171 8.10 -10.62 7.35
N MET A 172 8.14 -9.35 7.75
CA MET A 172 8.33 -8.95 9.16
C MET A 172 7.01 -8.87 9.94
N LEU A 173 5.89 -8.81 9.23
CA LEU A 173 4.51 -8.70 9.76
C LEU A 173 3.83 -10.07 9.80
#